data_76ea06f4d8882a813f8e07b8d7844e2c
#
_entry.id   76ea06f4d8882a813f8e07b8d7844e2c
#
_cell.length_a   1.000
_cell.length_b   1.000
_cell.length_c   1.000
_cell.angle_alpha   90.00
_cell.angle_beta   90.00
_cell.angle_gamma   90.00
#
_symmetry.space_group_name_H-M   'P 1'
#
loop_
_entity.id
_entity.type
_entity.pdbx_description
1 polymer ?
#
loop_
_entity_poly.entity_id
_entity_poly.type
_entity_poly.pdbx_seq_one_letter_code
_entity_poly.pdbx_strand_id
1 'polypeptide(L)'
;CRGAHEEVIALSEKLNAPVVYTFKGKMEVQYENPYEVGMTGLLGMPSGYYSMHEAEVLLMLGTDFPYSAFLPDDIKIAQIDIKPERLGRRAKVDIGLCGDVRMTIQALLRMLDPKTDDTFLLKQLKRYEGVKKDLAAYTENKGDINKIHPEYVMSEIDKLASDDAIFTVDTGMTCVWGARYLQATGKRHMLGSFNHGSMANALPQAIGAALAYPDRQVVALCGDGGLSMTLGDLETVVQYKLPIKIIVFNNRSLGMVKLEMEVDGLPDWQTNMLNPDFAQVAEAMGMTGFNVSNPEEVLTTLLNAFELDGPVLVNIMTDPNALAMPPKIELGQMVGFAQSMYKLLIN
;
A
#
# COMPACT_ATOMS: atom_id res chain seq x y z
N CYS A 1 7.69 -12.95 -7.75
CA CYS A 1 7.14 -12.83 -9.13
C CYS A 1 7.83 -11.74 -9.97
N ARG A 2 8.89 -11.10 -9.48
CA ARG A 2 9.57 -10.06 -10.25
C ARG A 2 10.02 -10.61 -11.62
N GLY A 3 9.59 -9.94 -12.69
CA GLY A 3 9.89 -10.35 -14.06
C GLY A 3 9.17 -11.61 -14.54
N ALA A 4 8.10 -12.06 -13.87
CA ALA A 4 7.29 -13.22 -14.24
C ALA A 4 5.81 -12.86 -14.47
N HIS A 5 5.54 -11.61 -14.81
CA HIS A 5 4.17 -11.10 -14.99
C HIS A 5 3.39 -11.89 -16.05
N GLU A 6 3.95 -11.99 -17.25
CA GLU A 6 3.31 -12.69 -18.37
C GLU A 6 3.02 -14.16 -18.06
N GLU A 7 3.96 -14.83 -17.40
CA GLU A 7 3.78 -16.23 -17.01
C GLU A 7 2.68 -16.40 -15.95
N VAL A 8 2.58 -15.46 -15.00
CA VAL A 8 1.49 -15.47 -14.00
C VAL A 8 0.14 -15.30 -14.70
N ILE A 9 0.02 -14.36 -15.62
CA ILE A 9 -1.21 -14.15 -16.40
C ILE A 9 -1.57 -15.41 -17.20
N ALA A 10 -0.61 -15.96 -17.95
CA ALA A 10 -0.83 -17.17 -18.75
C ALA A 10 -1.24 -18.38 -17.89
N LEU A 11 -0.66 -18.53 -16.70
CA LEU A 11 -1.04 -19.60 -15.79
C LEU A 11 -2.46 -19.39 -15.23
N SER A 12 -2.79 -18.16 -14.88
CA SER A 12 -4.13 -17.80 -14.38
C SER A 12 -5.21 -18.01 -15.43
N GLU A 13 -4.93 -17.64 -16.69
CA GLU A 13 -5.80 -17.93 -17.83
C GLU A 13 -6.02 -19.42 -18.00
N LYS A 14 -4.95 -20.20 -18.03
CA LYS A 14 -5.01 -21.65 -18.21
C LYS A 14 -5.79 -22.38 -17.13
N LEU A 15 -5.72 -21.89 -15.90
CA LEU A 15 -6.35 -22.51 -14.73
C LEU A 15 -7.67 -21.86 -14.31
N ASN A 16 -8.13 -20.80 -14.98
CA ASN A 16 -9.24 -19.97 -14.53
C ASN A 16 -9.09 -19.61 -13.04
N ALA A 17 -7.89 -19.15 -12.67
CA ALA A 17 -7.52 -18.92 -11.27
C ALA A 17 -7.36 -17.42 -10.97
N PRO A 18 -7.92 -16.91 -9.86
CA PRO A 18 -7.70 -15.54 -9.45
C PRO A 18 -6.26 -15.32 -8.96
N VAL A 19 -5.76 -14.09 -9.14
CA VAL A 19 -4.45 -13.66 -8.66
C VAL A 19 -4.62 -12.76 -7.45
N VAL A 20 -4.07 -13.20 -6.33
CA VAL A 20 -3.91 -12.42 -5.10
C VAL A 20 -2.46 -12.01 -4.98
N TYR A 21 -2.19 -10.78 -4.59
CA TYR A 21 -0.82 -10.33 -4.39
C TYR A 21 -0.58 -9.81 -2.97
N THR A 22 0.68 -9.86 -2.56
CA THR A 22 1.16 -9.18 -1.37
C THR A 22 1.53 -7.74 -1.71
N PHE A 23 1.64 -6.86 -0.72
CA PHE A 23 2.02 -5.47 -0.96
C PHE A 23 3.32 -5.34 -1.79
N LYS A 24 4.33 -6.12 -1.48
CA LYS A 24 5.60 -6.12 -2.25
C LYS A 24 5.45 -6.64 -3.68
N GLY A 25 4.45 -7.47 -3.94
CA GLY A 25 4.16 -8.01 -5.27
C GLY A 25 3.27 -7.11 -6.13
N LYS A 26 2.64 -6.09 -5.53
CA LYS A 26 1.63 -5.25 -6.19
C LYS A 26 2.13 -4.69 -7.53
N MET A 27 3.25 -3.98 -7.52
CA MET A 27 3.77 -3.30 -8.71
C MET A 27 4.24 -4.26 -9.80
N GLU A 28 4.44 -5.54 -9.46
CA GLU A 28 4.92 -6.57 -10.39
C GLU A 28 3.79 -7.36 -11.07
N VAL A 29 2.58 -7.42 -10.46
CA VAL A 29 1.54 -8.34 -10.95
C VAL A 29 0.15 -7.70 -11.08
N GLN A 30 -0.05 -6.47 -10.61
CA GLN A 30 -1.36 -5.83 -10.68
C GLN A 30 -1.71 -5.30 -12.07
N TYR A 31 -0.75 -4.64 -12.74
CA TYR A 31 -1.00 -3.99 -14.04
C TYR A 31 -1.44 -5.01 -15.10
N GLU A 32 -2.34 -4.58 -15.99
CA GLU A 32 -2.83 -5.41 -17.11
C GLU A 32 -3.21 -6.85 -16.73
N ASN A 33 -3.74 -7.03 -15.51
CA ASN A 33 -4.08 -8.33 -14.97
C ASN A 33 -5.60 -8.51 -14.83
N PRO A 34 -6.27 -9.19 -15.77
CA PRO A 34 -7.71 -9.41 -15.71
C PRO A 34 -8.14 -10.43 -14.63
N TYR A 35 -7.20 -11.12 -14.02
CA TYR A 35 -7.41 -12.14 -12.98
C TYR A 35 -7.17 -11.63 -11.58
N GLU A 36 -6.80 -10.34 -11.41
CA GLU A 36 -6.52 -9.80 -10.09
C GLU A 36 -7.78 -9.72 -9.22
N VAL A 37 -7.62 -10.08 -7.97
CA VAL A 37 -8.69 -9.98 -6.95
C VAL A 37 -8.24 -9.23 -5.70
N GLY A 38 -7.22 -8.43 -5.85
CA GLY A 38 -6.71 -7.54 -4.83
C GLY A 38 -5.61 -8.14 -3.95
N MET A 39 -5.28 -7.38 -2.92
CA MET A 39 -4.14 -7.64 -2.03
C MET A 39 -4.57 -8.40 -0.78
N THR A 40 -3.67 -9.25 -0.27
CA THR A 40 -3.82 -9.92 1.02
C THR A 40 -2.84 -9.39 2.07
N GLY A 41 -3.06 -9.75 3.32
CA GLY A 41 -2.25 -9.37 4.48
C GLY A 41 -2.83 -8.20 5.25
N LEU A 42 -2.07 -7.66 6.20
CA LEU A 42 -2.53 -6.62 7.13
C LEU A 42 -3.10 -5.38 6.40
N LEU A 43 -2.48 -4.97 5.30
CA LEU A 43 -2.91 -3.84 4.47
C LEU A 43 -3.92 -4.24 3.39
N GLY A 44 -4.26 -5.54 3.32
CA GLY A 44 -5.01 -6.15 2.25
C GLY A 44 -6.48 -5.77 2.19
N MET A 45 -7.18 -6.46 1.33
CA MET A 45 -8.60 -6.27 1.01
C MET A 45 -9.37 -7.56 1.29
N PRO A 46 -10.65 -7.48 1.67
CA PRO A 46 -11.47 -8.68 1.89
C PRO A 46 -11.46 -9.63 0.70
N SER A 47 -11.48 -9.12 -0.53
CA SER A 47 -11.44 -9.94 -1.74
C SER A 47 -10.20 -10.82 -1.84
N GLY A 48 -9.00 -10.28 -1.59
CA GLY A 48 -7.76 -11.05 -1.58
C GLY A 48 -7.74 -12.11 -0.47
N TYR A 49 -8.17 -11.74 0.72
CA TYR A 49 -8.25 -12.66 1.85
C TYR A 49 -9.19 -13.85 1.57
N TYR A 50 -10.46 -13.58 1.23
CA TYR A 50 -11.44 -14.63 1.00
C TYR A 50 -11.16 -15.47 -0.25
N SER A 51 -10.51 -14.91 -1.27
CA SER A 51 -10.10 -15.70 -2.44
C SER A 51 -9.11 -16.80 -2.07
N MET A 52 -8.19 -16.55 -1.14
CA MET A 52 -7.28 -17.59 -0.67
C MET A 52 -7.99 -18.63 0.21
N HIS A 53 -8.88 -18.19 1.12
CA HIS A 53 -9.54 -19.09 2.09
C HIS A 53 -10.66 -19.94 1.49
N GLU A 54 -11.21 -19.55 0.36
CA GLU A 54 -12.26 -20.31 -0.36
C GLU A 54 -11.69 -21.18 -1.49
N ALA A 55 -10.38 -21.13 -1.73
CA ALA A 55 -9.72 -21.96 -2.73
C ALA A 55 -9.53 -23.40 -2.22
N GLU A 56 -9.49 -24.36 -3.12
CA GLU A 56 -9.12 -25.76 -2.82
C GLU A 56 -7.60 -25.94 -2.81
N VAL A 57 -6.92 -25.15 -3.64
CA VAL A 57 -5.45 -25.16 -3.79
C VAL A 57 -4.94 -23.74 -3.84
N LEU A 58 -3.93 -23.43 -3.04
CA LEU A 58 -3.18 -22.17 -3.10
C LEU A 58 -1.79 -22.42 -3.70
N LEU A 59 -1.47 -21.73 -4.78
CA LEU A 59 -0.12 -21.69 -5.35
C LEU A 59 0.59 -20.42 -4.91
N MET A 60 1.61 -20.56 -4.08
CA MET A 60 2.45 -19.46 -3.58
C MET A 60 3.65 -19.25 -4.49
N LEU A 61 3.78 -18.07 -5.09
CA LEU A 61 4.81 -17.75 -6.09
C LEU A 61 5.84 -16.76 -5.54
N GLY A 62 7.03 -17.24 -5.18
CA GLY A 62 8.17 -16.42 -4.76
C GLY A 62 7.87 -15.52 -3.57
N THR A 63 7.08 -15.98 -2.62
CA THR A 63 6.66 -15.20 -1.46
C THR A 63 7.09 -15.83 -0.14
N ASP A 64 7.69 -15.03 0.73
CA ASP A 64 7.95 -15.33 2.15
C ASP A 64 7.01 -14.47 3.01
N PHE A 65 5.73 -14.51 2.70
CA PHE A 65 4.68 -13.70 3.32
C PHE A 65 4.66 -13.89 4.85
N PRO A 66 4.97 -12.85 5.65
CA PRO A 66 5.26 -13.02 7.08
C PRO A 66 4.02 -13.23 7.96
N TYR A 67 2.85 -12.85 7.47
CA TYR A 67 1.62 -12.84 8.26
C TYR A 67 0.88 -14.17 8.13
N SER A 68 1.39 -15.21 8.77
CA SER A 68 0.83 -16.58 8.70
C SER A 68 -0.66 -16.66 9.07
N ALA A 69 -1.13 -15.80 9.98
CA ALA A 69 -2.55 -15.72 10.35
C ALA A 69 -3.49 -15.35 9.18
N PHE A 70 -2.96 -14.82 8.08
CA PHE A 70 -3.73 -14.55 6.86
C PHE A 70 -3.67 -15.68 5.83
N LEU A 71 -2.89 -16.74 6.08
CA LEU A 71 -2.84 -17.90 5.21
C LEU A 71 -3.89 -18.92 5.64
N PRO A 72 -4.53 -19.63 4.70
CA PRO A 72 -5.47 -20.69 5.03
C PRO A 72 -4.75 -21.94 5.58
N ASP A 73 -5.38 -22.62 6.53
CA ASP A 73 -4.84 -23.82 7.18
C ASP A 73 -5.40 -25.13 6.59
N ASP A 74 -6.60 -25.09 5.99
CA ASP A 74 -7.38 -26.28 5.63
C ASP A 74 -7.39 -26.58 4.12
N ILE A 75 -6.47 -26.01 3.36
CA ILE A 75 -6.36 -26.21 1.91
C ILE A 75 -5.01 -26.77 1.51
N LYS A 76 -4.91 -27.30 0.31
CA LYS A 76 -3.62 -27.73 -0.26
C LYS A 76 -2.79 -26.53 -0.68
N ILE A 77 -1.50 -26.52 -0.30
CA ILE A 77 -0.58 -25.44 -0.65
C ILE A 77 0.59 -26.01 -1.45
N ALA A 78 0.78 -25.45 -2.65
CA ALA A 78 2.00 -25.60 -3.43
C ALA A 78 2.79 -24.30 -3.36
N GLN A 79 4.12 -24.39 -3.18
CA GLN A 79 4.98 -23.21 -3.08
C GLN A 79 6.16 -23.33 -4.04
N ILE A 80 6.42 -22.27 -4.79
CA ILE A 80 7.59 -22.09 -5.64
C ILE A 80 8.45 -20.98 -5.04
N ASP A 81 9.70 -21.27 -4.70
CA ASP A 81 10.67 -20.25 -4.27
C ASP A 81 12.07 -20.64 -4.73
N ILE A 82 12.86 -19.63 -5.12
CA ILE A 82 14.27 -19.84 -5.48
C ILE A 82 15.14 -20.20 -4.28
N LYS A 83 14.69 -19.89 -3.06
CA LYS A 83 15.37 -20.16 -1.80
C LYS A 83 14.72 -21.35 -1.09
N PRO A 84 15.39 -22.51 -1.03
CA PRO A 84 14.82 -23.72 -0.44
C PRO A 84 14.41 -23.54 1.03
N GLU A 85 15.12 -22.71 1.78
CA GLU A 85 14.84 -22.42 3.19
C GLU A 85 13.53 -21.65 3.42
N ARG A 86 12.88 -21.17 2.37
CA ARG A 86 11.58 -20.51 2.46
C ARG A 86 10.39 -21.46 2.24
N LEU A 87 10.65 -22.61 1.65
CA LEU A 87 9.62 -23.62 1.40
C LEU A 87 9.07 -24.16 2.72
N GLY A 88 7.77 -24.04 2.94
CA GLY A 88 7.11 -24.50 4.16
C GLY A 88 7.35 -23.62 5.41
N ARG A 89 8.06 -22.50 5.29
CA ARG A 89 8.41 -21.65 6.44
C ARG A 89 7.19 -20.96 7.08
N ARG A 90 6.19 -20.63 6.29
CA ARG A 90 5.04 -19.81 6.73
C ARG A 90 3.72 -20.57 6.78
N ALA A 91 3.61 -21.64 6.04
CA ALA A 91 2.46 -22.51 6.00
C ALA A 91 2.92 -23.96 5.81
N LYS A 92 2.07 -24.93 6.18
CA LYS A 92 2.31 -26.32 5.83
C LYS A 92 2.12 -26.49 4.33
N VAL A 93 3.20 -26.82 3.62
CA VAL A 93 3.22 -26.97 2.17
C VAL A 93 3.14 -28.43 1.78
N ASP A 94 2.20 -28.77 0.90
CA ASP A 94 2.06 -30.13 0.37
C ASP A 94 3.08 -30.40 -0.75
N ILE A 95 3.36 -29.38 -1.58
CA ILE A 95 4.32 -29.45 -2.69
C ILE A 95 5.22 -28.24 -2.65
N GLY A 96 6.52 -28.47 -2.39
CA GLY A 96 7.56 -27.44 -2.45
C GLY A 96 8.43 -27.59 -3.71
N LEU A 97 8.50 -26.58 -4.54
CA LEU A 97 9.33 -26.53 -5.74
C LEU A 97 10.43 -25.48 -5.57
N CYS A 98 11.68 -25.93 -5.50
CA CYS A 98 12.82 -25.03 -5.46
C CYS A 98 13.23 -24.63 -6.87
N GLY A 99 12.98 -23.37 -7.23
CA GLY A 99 13.28 -22.88 -8.58
C GLY A 99 12.86 -21.43 -8.80
N ASP A 100 13.30 -20.89 -9.92
CA ASP A 100 12.83 -19.60 -10.40
C ASP A 100 11.35 -19.67 -10.79
N VAL A 101 10.56 -18.68 -10.38
CA VAL A 101 9.10 -18.65 -10.61
C VAL A 101 8.76 -18.66 -12.09
N ARG A 102 9.42 -17.84 -12.91
CA ARG A 102 9.19 -17.73 -14.35
C ARG A 102 9.44 -19.07 -15.02
N MET A 103 10.61 -19.65 -14.82
CA MET A 103 11.00 -20.92 -15.45
C MET A 103 10.10 -22.08 -14.99
N THR A 104 9.71 -22.09 -13.71
CA THR A 104 8.84 -23.14 -13.18
C THR A 104 7.44 -23.04 -13.77
N ILE A 105 6.87 -21.83 -13.88
CA ILE A 105 5.56 -21.63 -14.53
C ILE A 105 5.62 -22.04 -16.00
N GLN A 106 6.67 -21.69 -16.73
CA GLN A 106 6.85 -22.09 -18.14
C GLN A 106 6.85 -23.62 -18.31
N ALA A 107 7.45 -24.34 -17.35
CA ALA A 107 7.40 -25.81 -17.35
C ALA A 107 5.98 -26.33 -17.02
N LEU A 108 5.32 -25.78 -16.01
CA LEU A 108 3.96 -26.15 -15.63
C LEU A 108 2.95 -25.92 -16.76
N LEU A 109 3.04 -24.82 -17.47
CA LEU A 109 2.15 -24.49 -18.61
C LEU A 109 2.15 -25.57 -19.70
N ARG A 110 3.24 -26.33 -19.84
CA ARG A 110 3.33 -27.44 -20.81
C ARG A 110 2.70 -28.74 -20.31
N MET A 111 2.53 -28.87 -19.00
CA MET A 111 2.08 -30.11 -18.33
C MET A 111 0.62 -30.05 -17.89
N LEU A 112 0.10 -28.85 -17.70
CA LEU A 112 -1.27 -28.65 -17.22
C LEU A 112 -2.26 -28.61 -18.39
N ASP A 113 -3.42 -29.23 -18.19
CA ASP A 113 -4.56 -29.06 -19.09
C ASP A 113 -5.32 -27.76 -18.75
N PRO A 114 -5.92 -27.09 -19.74
CA PRO A 114 -6.78 -25.93 -19.48
C PRO A 114 -7.98 -26.31 -18.62
N LYS A 115 -8.24 -25.55 -17.58
CA LYS A 115 -9.46 -25.68 -16.78
C LYS A 115 -10.61 -25.00 -17.52
N THR A 116 -11.74 -25.68 -17.67
CA THR A 116 -12.92 -25.15 -18.36
C THR A 116 -13.90 -24.45 -17.41
N ASP A 117 -13.93 -24.85 -16.13
CA ASP A 117 -14.77 -24.22 -15.12
C ASP A 117 -14.15 -22.91 -14.60
N ASP A 118 -14.83 -21.80 -14.82
CA ASP A 118 -14.46 -20.46 -14.41
C ASP A 118 -15.30 -19.92 -13.22
N THR A 119 -16.20 -20.75 -12.67
CA THR A 119 -17.16 -20.33 -11.63
C THR A 119 -16.49 -19.69 -10.42
N PHE A 120 -15.37 -20.28 -9.98
CA PHE A 120 -14.62 -19.75 -8.84
C PHE A 120 -13.98 -18.39 -9.17
N LEU A 121 -13.34 -18.27 -10.33
CA LEU A 121 -12.74 -17.03 -10.79
C LEU A 121 -13.78 -15.90 -10.88
N LEU A 122 -14.90 -16.13 -11.56
CA LEU A 122 -15.95 -15.14 -11.72
C LEU A 122 -16.55 -14.69 -10.36
N LYS A 123 -16.71 -15.62 -9.42
CA LYS A 123 -17.13 -15.30 -8.06
C LYS A 123 -16.17 -14.34 -7.37
N GLN A 124 -14.85 -14.58 -7.47
CA GLN A 124 -13.85 -13.75 -6.80
C GLN A 124 -13.67 -12.39 -7.48
N LEU A 125 -13.71 -12.34 -8.80
CA LEU A 125 -13.71 -11.09 -9.57
C LEU A 125 -14.91 -10.21 -9.19
N LYS A 126 -16.12 -10.79 -9.09
CA LYS A 126 -17.32 -10.06 -8.64
C LYS A 126 -17.15 -9.49 -7.23
N ARG A 127 -16.53 -10.25 -6.31
CA ARG A 127 -16.22 -9.75 -4.97
C ARG A 127 -15.27 -8.56 -5.02
N TYR A 128 -14.25 -8.65 -5.86
CA TYR A 128 -13.27 -7.56 -6.02
C TYR A 128 -13.91 -6.30 -6.62
N GLU A 129 -14.84 -6.44 -7.57
CA GLU A 129 -15.61 -5.29 -8.07
C GLU A 129 -16.39 -4.57 -6.95
N GLY A 130 -16.94 -5.31 -5.99
CA GLY A 130 -17.55 -4.74 -4.79
C GLY A 130 -16.56 -3.92 -3.97
N VAL A 131 -15.40 -4.50 -3.68
CA VAL A 131 -14.32 -3.81 -2.94
C VAL A 131 -13.84 -2.55 -3.66
N LYS A 132 -13.67 -2.61 -5.00
CA LYS A 132 -13.29 -1.42 -5.78
C LYS A 132 -14.32 -0.29 -5.67
N LYS A 133 -15.61 -0.61 -5.66
CA LYS A 133 -16.68 0.38 -5.45
C LYS A 133 -16.61 1.01 -4.06
N ASP A 134 -16.38 0.20 -3.03
CA ASP A 134 -16.24 0.70 -1.66
C ASP A 134 -15.02 1.61 -1.52
N LEU A 135 -13.88 1.26 -2.11
CA LEU A 135 -12.69 2.10 -2.14
C LEU A 135 -12.94 3.41 -2.91
N ALA A 136 -13.62 3.34 -4.05
CA ALA A 136 -13.92 4.51 -4.87
C ALA A 136 -14.82 5.53 -4.16
N ALA A 137 -15.64 5.11 -3.21
CA ALA A 137 -16.52 6.01 -2.46
C ALA A 137 -15.75 7.09 -1.67
N TYR A 138 -14.49 6.84 -1.30
CA TYR A 138 -13.65 7.77 -0.56
C TYR A 138 -12.70 8.59 -1.45
N THR A 139 -12.64 8.32 -2.76
CA THR A 139 -11.78 9.04 -3.71
C THR A 139 -12.45 10.29 -4.28
N GLU A 140 -13.70 10.54 -3.95
CA GLU A 140 -14.41 11.73 -4.33
C GLU A 140 -14.54 12.63 -3.10
N ASN A 141 -14.26 13.91 -3.27
CA ASN A 141 -14.38 14.89 -2.19
C ASN A 141 -15.87 15.25 -1.93
N LYS A 142 -16.70 14.22 -1.68
CA LYS A 142 -18.13 14.35 -1.42
C LYS A 142 -18.43 14.14 0.06
N GLY A 143 -18.94 15.17 0.70
CA GLY A 143 -19.66 15.01 1.97
C GLY A 143 -19.20 15.91 3.12
N ASP A 144 -17.94 15.99 3.46
CA ASP A 144 -17.46 16.89 4.51
C ASP A 144 -16.49 17.93 3.92
N ILE A 145 -16.98 19.12 3.70
CA ILE A 145 -16.20 20.25 3.17
C ILE A 145 -15.09 20.71 4.10
N ASN A 146 -15.04 20.19 5.33
CA ASN A 146 -14.06 20.56 6.35
C ASN A 146 -12.98 19.50 6.57
N LYS A 147 -13.03 18.37 5.86
CA LYS A 147 -12.09 17.27 6.05
C LYS A 147 -11.49 16.80 4.75
N ILE A 148 -10.18 16.65 4.72
CA ILE A 148 -9.48 16.07 3.59
C ILE A 148 -9.30 14.57 3.85
N HIS A 149 -9.97 13.74 3.06
CA HIS A 149 -9.76 12.30 3.09
C HIS A 149 -8.42 11.92 2.46
N PRO A 150 -7.55 11.18 3.15
CA PRO A 150 -6.25 10.77 2.60
C PRO A 150 -6.39 9.89 1.36
N GLU A 151 -7.49 9.15 1.22
CA GLU A 151 -7.85 8.37 0.04
C GLU A 151 -8.04 9.25 -1.20
N TYR A 152 -8.71 10.38 -1.05
CA TYR A 152 -8.86 11.36 -2.12
C TYR A 152 -7.49 11.91 -2.54
N VAL A 153 -6.67 12.34 -1.58
CA VAL A 153 -5.32 12.83 -1.85
C VAL A 153 -4.51 11.80 -2.63
N MET A 154 -4.52 10.54 -2.17
CA MET A 154 -3.75 9.47 -2.82
C MET A 154 -4.26 9.16 -4.22
N SER A 155 -5.58 9.21 -4.43
CA SER A 155 -6.19 9.04 -5.76
C SER A 155 -5.78 10.15 -6.74
N GLU A 156 -5.70 11.40 -6.28
CA GLU A 156 -5.23 12.50 -7.14
C GLU A 156 -3.72 12.37 -7.44
N ILE A 157 -2.90 11.96 -6.46
CA ILE A 157 -1.48 11.67 -6.68
C ILE A 157 -1.31 10.57 -7.74
N ASP A 158 -2.12 9.51 -7.66
CA ASP A 158 -2.06 8.41 -8.63
C ASP A 158 -2.32 8.86 -10.07
N LYS A 159 -3.29 9.76 -10.25
CA LYS A 159 -3.65 10.33 -11.56
C LYS A 159 -2.58 11.27 -12.12
N LEU A 160 -1.90 12.03 -11.24
CA LEU A 160 -0.92 13.04 -11.63
C LEU A 160 0.49 12.48 -11.82
N ALA A 161 0.80 11.36 -11.18
CA ALA A 161 2.12 10.77 -11.24
C ALA A 161 2.41 10.14 -12.60
N SER A 162 3.65 10.27 -13.07
CA SER A 162 4.10 9.67 -14.34
C SER A 162 3.99 8.14 -14.32
N ASP A 163 3.90 7.54 -15.52
CA ASP A 163 3.77 6.09 -15.68
C ASP A 163 4.97 5.30 -15.15
N ASP A 164 6.10 5.95 -14.95
CA ASP A 164 7.33 5.37 -14.42
C ASP A 164 7.77 5.98 -13.08
N ALA A 165 6.88 6.68 -12.40
CA ALA A 165 7.18 7.32 -11.11
C ALA A 165 7.73 6.32 -10.08
N ILE A 166 8.62 6.81 -9.23
CA ILE A 166 9.11 6.09 -8.06
C ILE A 166 8.44 6.68 -6.82
N PHE A 167 7.61 5.89 -6.17
CA PHE A 167 7.01 6.25 -4.90
C PHE A 167 7.85 5.70 -3.75
N THR A 168 8.10 6.53 -2.76
CA THR A 168 8.64 6.09 -1.47
C THR A 168 7.58 6.33 -0.40
N VAL A 169 7.32 5.34 0.45
CA VAL A 169 6.15 5.36 1.33
C VAL A 169 6.55 5.10 2.77
N ASP A 170 6.17 6.00 3.67
CA ASP A 170 6.39 5.82 5.09
C ASP A 170 5.53 4.71 5.68
N THR A 171 6.06 4.04 6.68
CA THR A 171 5.31 3.07 7.49
C THR A 171 4.28 3.80 8.36
N GLY A 172 3.07 3.29 8.38
CA GLY A 172 1.92 3.85 9.08
C GLY A 172 0.71 3.93 8.15
N MET A 173 -0.22 4.85 8.42
CA MET A 173 -1.44 5.01 7.61
C MET A 173 -1.13 5.36 6.15
N THR A 174 -0.10 6.15 5.90
CA THR A 174 0.34 6.51 4.53
C THR A 174 0.65 5.27 3.69
N CYS A 175 1.27 4.24 4.30
CA CYS A 175 1.52 2.95 3.65
C CYS A 175 0.21 2.26 3.22
N VAL A 176 -0.82 2.33 4.04
CA VAL A 176 -2.14 1.74 3.72
C VAL A 176 -2.76 2.44 2.53
N TRP A 177 -2.72 3.77 2.51
CA TRP A 177 -3.25 4.56 1.40
C TRP A 177 -2.49 4.29 0.10
N GLY A 178 -1.15 4.27 0.13
CA GLY A 178 -0.33 3.90 -1.01
C GLY A 178 -0.61 2.48 -1.51
N ALA A 179 -0.76 1.52 -0.59
CA ALA A 179 -1.07 0.13 -0.93
C ALA A 179 -2.41 -0.03 -1.65
N ARG A 180 -3.43 0.74 -1.25
CA ARG A 180 -4.80 0.58 -1.75
C ARG A 180 -5.11 1.42 -2.98
N TYR A 181 -4.54 2.62 -3.10
CA TYR A 181 -4.95 3.60 -4.10
C TYR A 181 -3.94 3.84 -5.22
N LEU A 182 -2.63 3.67 -5.01
CA LEU A 182 -1.68 3.75 -6.12
C LEU A 182 -1.83 2.56 -7.05
N GLN A 183 -1.86 2.79 -8.35
CA GLN A 183 -1.99 1.75 -9.37
C GLN A 183 -0.64 1.39 -9.98
N ALA A 184 -0.44 0.10 -10.26
CA ALA A 184 0.72 -0.37 -11.00
C ALA A 184 0.55 -0.12 -12.50
N THR A 185 1.64 0.25 -13.17
CA THR A 185 1.69 0.49 -14.62
C THR A 185 2.69 -0.45 -15.33
N GLY A 186 3.34 -1.33 -14.57
CA GLY A 186 4.46 -2.14 -15.06
C GLY A 186 5.80 -1.39 -15.07
N LYS A 187 5.79 -0.06 -14.89
CA LYS A 187 7.00 0.79 -14.85
C LYS A 187 7.18 1.50 -13.51
N ARG A 188 6.11 1.77 -12.79
CA ARG A 188 6.15 2.39 -11.46
C ARG A 188 6.83 1.48 -10.45
N HIS A 189 7.52 2.10 -9.50
CA HIS A 189 8.12 1.41 -8.36
C HIS A 189 7.58 1.97 -7.06
N MET A 190 7.43 1.12 -6.07
CA MET A 190 7.07 1.52 -4.71
C MET A 190 8.10 0.97 -3.73
N LEU A 191 8.75 1.87 -3.01
CA LEU A 191 9.77 1.57 -2.02
C LEU A 191 9.27 1.91 -0.62
N GLY A 192 9.66 1.13 0.36
CA GLY A 192 9.31 1.35 1.74
C GLY A 192 9.96 0.32 2.67
N SER A 193 9.82 0.49 3.97
CA SER A 193 10.36 -0.43 4.97
C SER A 193 9.45 -1.64 5.20
N PHE A 194 9.09 -2.35 4.12
CA PHE A 194 8.07 -3.40 4.15
C PHE A 194 8.46 -4.69 4.88
N ASN A 195 9.73 -4.88 5.22
CA ASN A 195 10.19 -6.02 5.99
C ASN A 195 10.37 -5.70 7.48
N HIS A 196 10.64 -4.44 7.81
CA HIS A 196 11.01 -4.02 9.16
C HIS A 196 9.99 -3.04 9.78
N GLY A 197 9.18 -2.39 8.95
CA GLY A 197 8.13 -1.48 9.41
C GLY A 197 8.66 -0.18 10.03
N SER A 198 9.83 0.31 9.58
CA SER A 198 10.39 1.55 10.10
C SER A 198 9.61 2.76 9.61
N MET A 199 9.25 3.66 10.51
CA MET A 199 8.85 5.03 10.17
C MET A 199 10.05 5.80 9.58
N ALA A 200 9.81 7.00 9.06
CA ALA A 200 10.84 7.93 8.57
C ALA A 200 11.67 7.41 7.39
N ASN A 201 11.18 6.42 6.65
CA ASN A 201 11.93 5.83 5.55
C ASN A 201 11.63 6.48 4.19
N ALA A 202 10.51 7.20 4.02
CA ALA A 202 10.09 7.74 2.74
C ALA A 202 11.09 8.79 2.20
N LEU A 203 11.42 9.80 2.99
CA LEU A 203 12.31 10.87 2.56
C LEU A 203 13.74 10.38 2.25
N PRO A 204 14.43 9.62 3.12
CA PRO A 204 15.76 9.08 2.79
C PRO A 204 15.77 8.18 1.55
N GLN A 205 14.73 7.36 1.36
CA GLN A 205 14.62 6.52 0.17
C GLN A 205 14.37 7.34 -1.10
N ALA A 206 13.59 8.45 -0.99
CA ALA A 206 13.37 9.35 -2.11
C ALA A 206 14.67 10.07 -2.55
N ILE A 207 15.48 10.48 -1.59
CA ILE A 207 16.83 11.04 -1.86
C ILE A 207 17.66 10.01 -2.65
N GLY A 208 17.72 8.77 -2.15
CA GLY A 208 18.43 7.69 -2.84
C GLY A 208 17.89 7.40 -4.24
N ALA A 209 16.56 7.39 -4.39
CA ALA A 209 15.90 7.15 -5.67
C ALA A 209 16.18 8.29 -6.68
N ALA A 210 16.09 9.54 -6.26
CA ALA A 210 16.35 10.70 -7.12
C ALA A 210 17.81 10.76 -7.60
N LEU A 211 18.76 10.37 -6.74
CA LEU A 211 20.16 10.28 -7.13
C LEU A 211 20.44 9.10 -8.07
N ALA A 212 19.77 7.96 -7.87
CA ALA A 212 19.96 6.77 -8.70
C ALA A 212 19.24 6.86 -10.07
N TYR A 213 18.14 7.60 -10.14
CA TYR A 213 17.28 7.71 -11.31
C TYR A 213 16.90 9.18 -11.56
N PRO A 214 17.85 10.04 -11.97
CA PRO A 214 17.65 11.49 -12.08
C PRO A 214 16.58 11.90 -13.10
N ASP A 215 16.30 11.06 -14.08
CA ASP A 215 15.32 11.32 -15.15
C ASP A 215 13.90 10.84 -14.79
N ARG A 216 13.70 10.25 -13.61
CA ARG A 216 12.41 9.75 -13.18
C ARG A 216 11.79 10.63 -12.11
N GLN A 217 10.46 10.77 -12.21
CA GLN A 217 9.70 11.44 -11.15
C GLN A 217 9.78 10.65 -9.84
N VAL A 218 10.16 11.33 -8.75
CA VAL A 218 10.20 10.75 -7.40
C VAL A 218 9.20 11.46 -6.50
N VAL A 219 8.31 10.67 -5.88
CA VAL A 219 7.27 11.16 -4.97
C VAL A 219 7.46 10.50 -3.60
N ALA A 220 7.78 11.31 -2.59
CA ALA A 220 7.89 10.86 -1.21
C ALA A 220 6.56 11.04 -0.48
N LEU A 221 5.93 9.94 -0.08
CA LEU A 221 4.68 9.90 0.65
C LEU A 221 4.99 9.74 2.13
N CYS A 222 5.03 10.85 2.83
CA CYS A 222 5.44 10.94 4.24
C CYS A 222 4.22 11.04 5.15
N GLY A 223 4.23 10.31 6.27
CA GLY A 223 3.44 10.68 7.42
C GLY A 223 4.09 11.85 8.17
N ASP A 224 3.30 12.65 8.86
CA ASP A 224 3.80 13.76 9.68
C ASP A 224 4.79 13.29 10.77
N GLY A 225 4.47 12.18 11.43
CA GLY A 225 5.38 11.55 12.40
C GLY A 225 6.67 11.06 11.79
N GLY A 226 6.62 10.44 10.60
CA GLY A 226 7.80 9.97 9.90
C GLY A 226 8.69 11.11 9.41
N LEU A 227 8.11 12.14 8.79
CA LEU A 227 8.87 13.31 8.35
C LEU A 227 9.54 14.04 9.52
N SER A 228 8.85 14.17 10.65
CA SER A 228 9.41 14.82 11.84
C SER A 228 10.69 14.15 12.35
N MET A 229 10.83 12.83 12.18
CA MET A 229 12.02 12.08 12.60
C MET A 229 13.25 12.34 11.72
N THR A 230 13.05 12.69 10.44
CA THR A 230 14.10 12.93 9.44
C THR A 230 14.02 14.32 8.81
N LEU A 231 13.47 15.29 9.55
CA LEU A 231 13.27 16.65 9.04
C LEU A 231 14.56 17.31 8.56
N GLY A 232 15.69 16.98 9.20
CA GLY A 232 17.02 17.47 8.79
C GLY A 232 17.47 16.98 7.41
N ASP A 233 16.91 15.89 6.89
CA ASP A 233 17.26 15.36 5.56
C ASP A 233 16.75 16.27 4.41
N LEU A 234 15.83 17.21 4.70
CA LEU A 234 15.42 18.24 3.75
C LEU A 234 16.63 19.09 3.29
N GLU A 235 17.61 19.30 4.16
CA GLU A 235 18.87 19.98 3.82
C GLU A 235 19.58 19.28 2.66
N THR A 236 19.61 17.93 2.69
CA THR A 236 20.20 17.14 1.60
C THR A 236 19.44 17.32 0.29
N VAL A 237 18.10 17.35 0.35
CA VAL A 237 17.25 17.57 -0.84
C VAL A 237 17.57 18.93 -1.47
N VAL A 238 17.70 19.98 -0.67
CA VAL A 238 18.01 21.34 -1.10
C VAL A 238 19.45 21.41 -1.65
N GLN A 239 20.42 20.88 -0.91
CA GLN A 239 21.84 20.94 -1.27
C GLN A 239 22.11 20.31 -2.64
N TYR A 240 21.46 19.19 -2.93
CA TYR A 240 21.60 18.47 -4.21
C TYR A 240 20.54 18.87 -5.25
N LYS A 241 19.64 19.80 -4.92
CA LYS A 241 18.56 20.28 -5.80
C LYS A 241 17.72 19.14 -6.38
N LEU A 242 17.39 18.14 -5.53
CA LEU A 242 16.68 16.95 -5.96
C LEU A 242 15.21 17.29 -6.26
N PRO A 243 14.67 16.97 -7.45
CA PRO A 243 13.29 17.35 -7.83
C PRO A 243 12.24 16.42 -7.22
N ILE A 244 12.33 16.19 -5.91
CA ILE A 244 11.44 15.31 -5.17
C ILE A 244 10.14 16.04 -4.83
N LYS A 245 9.00 15.40 -5.05
CA LYS A 245 7.69 15.84 -4.58
C LYS A 245 7.43 15.18 -3.22
N ILE A 246 7.55 15.96 -2.15
CA ILE A 246 7.35 15.48 -0.77
C ILE A 246 5.91 15.80 -0.37
N ILE A 247 5.07 14.78 -0.24
CA ILE A 247 3.66 14.93 0.15
C ILE A 247 3.51 14.44 1.58
N VAL A 248 3.10 15.35 2.47
CA VAL A 248 2.94 15.06 3.90
C VAL A 248 1.47 14.86 4.21
N PHE A 249 1.12 13.66 4.60
CA PHE A 249 -0.19 13.33 5.17
C PHE A 249 -0.18 13.70 6.65
N ASN A 250 -0.60 14.93 6.94
CA ASN A 250 -0.56 15.50 8.28
C ASN A 250 -1.90 15.33 8.99
N ASN A 251 -2.05 14.24 9.71
CA ASN A 251 -3.23 13.98 10.53
C ASN A 251 -3.04 14.39 12.01
N ARG A 252 -1.88 14.95 12.37
CA ARG A 252 -1.48 15.29 13.74
C ARG A 252 -1.60 14.12 14.72
N SER A 253 -1.37 12.89 14.24
CA SER A 253 -1.50 11.70 15.06
C SER A 253 -0.61 10.57 14.59
N LEU A 254 -0.13 9.75 15.51
CA LEU A 254 0.45 8.44 15.22
C LEU A 254 -0.69 7.44 14.93
N GLY A 255 -1.36 7.63 13.77
CA GLY A 255 -2.65 7.00 13.45
C GLY A 255 -2.65 5.48 13.50
N MET A 256 -1.56 4.79 13.12
CA MET A 256 -1.47 3.33 13.22
C MET A 256 -1.42 2.88 14.69
N VAL A 257 -0.66 3.57 15.53
CA VAL A 257 -0.59 3.28 16.98
C VAL A 257 -1.95 3.50 17.62
N LYS A 258 -2.62 4.60 17.27
CA LYS A 258 -3.99 4.89 17.71
C LYS A 258 -4.94 3.74 17.33
N LEU A 259 -4.92 3.31 16.09
CA LEU A 259 -5.76 2.21 15.61
C LEU A 259 -5.51 0.92 16.40
N GLU A 260 -4.26 0.55 16.63
CA GLU A 260 -3.90 -0.65 17.39
C GLU A 260 -4.39 -0.58 18.84
N MET A 261 -4.24 0.59 19.49
CA MET A 261 -4.79 0.79 20.84
C MET A 261 -6.32 0.63 20.84
N GLU A 262 -7.01 1.24 19.90
CA GLU A 262 -8.47 1.21 19.82
C GLU A 262 -9.02 -0.22 19.57
N VAL A 263 -8.38 -1.01 18.69
CA VAL A 263 -8.82 -2.39 18.44
C VAL A 263 -8.54 -3.34 19.62
N ASP A 264 -7.56 -3.01 20.46
CA ASP A 264 -7.28 -3.72 21.71
C ASP A 264 -8.16 -3.23 22.89
N GLY A 265 -9.07 -2.27 22.64
CA GLY A 265 -9.96 -1.71 23.65
C GLY A 265 -9.29 -0.75 24.62
N LEU A 266 -8.12 -0.25 24.26
CA LEU A 266 -7.41 0.79 25.00
C LEU A 266 -7.87 2.19 24.55
N PRO A 267 -7.99 3.17 25.47
CA PRO A 267 -8.23 4.53 25.05
C PRO A 267 -7.00 5.09 24.32
N ASP A 268 -7.24 5.96 23.35
CA ASP A 268 -6.17 6.70 22.69
C ASP A 268 -5.39 7.54 23.73
N TRP A 269 -4.07 7.34 23.79
CA TRP A 269 -3.21 8.04 24.73
C TRP A 269 -1.84 8.34 24.13
N GLN A 270 -1.44 9.61 24.19
CA GLN A 270 -0.13 10.11 23.72
C GLN A 270 0.15 9.87 22.22
N THR A 271 -0.89 9.72 21.40
CA THR A 271 -0.75 9.56 19.94
C THR A 271 -0.87 10.89 19.20
N ASN A 272 -1.39 11.94 19.85
CA ASN A 272 -1.54 13.27 19.26
C ASN A 272 -0.18 13.97 19.13
N MET A 273 0.00 14.67 18.01
CA MET A 273 1.23 15.38 17.68
C MET A 273 1.00 16.89 17.55
N LEU A 274 1.94 17.67 18.08
CA LEU A 274 2.05 19.10 17.81
C LEU A 274 3.10 19.29 16.72
N ASN A 275 2.63 19.39 15.48
CA ASN A 275 3.47 19.51 14.32
C ASN A 275 3.84 20.99 14.05
N PRO A 276 5.04 21.25 13.52
CA PRO A 276 5.35 22.54 12.93
C PRO A 276 4.53 22.75 11.65
N ASP A 277 4.54 23.95 11.14
CA ASP A 277 4.12 24.19 9.75
C ASP A 277 5.23 23.68 8.82
N PHE A 278 5.04 22.46 8.28
CA PHE A 278 6.04 21.82 7.45
C PHE A 278 6.32 22.57 6.14
N ALA A 279 5.32 23.28 5.59
CA ALA A 279 5.54 24.09 4.40
C ALA A 279 6.45 25.27 4.70
N GLN A 280 6.23 25.99 5.80
CA GLN A 280 7.12 27.07 6.21
C GLN A 280 8.53 26.57 6.55
N VAL A 281 8.66 25.39 7.16
CA VAL A 281 9.98 24.78 7.40
C VAL A 281 10.69 24.52 6.06
N ALA A 282 10.00 23.94 5.08
CA ALA A 282 10.56 23.71 3.76
C ALA A 282 10.98 25.01 3.06
N GLU A 283 10.16 26.06 3.14
CA GLU A 283 10.48 27.39 2.59
C GLU A 283 11.73 28.02 3.27
N ALA A 284 11.81 27.90 4.60
CA ALA A 284 12.98 28.37 5.35
C ALA A 284 14.27 27.65 4.97
N MET A 285 14.17 26.40 4.48
CA MET A 285 15.28 25.62 3.95
C MET A 285 15.57 25.87 2.45
N GLY A 286 14.74 26.65 1.75
CA GLY A 286 14.93 27.00 0.34
C GLY A 286 14.17 26.11 -0.65
N MET A 287 13.16 25.40 -0.21
CA MET A 287 12.23 24.62 -1.05
C MET A 287 10.97 25.44 -1.38
N THR A 288 10.15 24.95 -2.31
CA THR A 288 8.77 25.45 -2.44
C THR A 288 7.87 24.69 -1.47
N GLY A 289 7.14 25.41 -0.62
CA GLY A 289 6.22 24.87 0.37
C GLY A 289 4.76 25.21 0.06
N PHE A 290 3.85 24.25 0.28
CA PHE A 290 2.41 24.46 0.19
C PHE A 290 1.70 23.90 1.42
N ASN A 291 0.75 24.63 1.98
CA ASN A 291 -0.18 24.15 2.99
C ASN A 291 -1.56 23.98 2.38
N VAL A 292 -2.19 22.84 2.62
CA VAL A 292 -3.54 22.52 2.16
C VAL A 292 -4.38 22.08 3.35
N SER A 293 -5.41 22.84 3.67
CA SER A 293 -6.39 22.53 4.71
C SER A 293 -7.82 22.50 4.21
N ASN A 294 -8.05 22.93 2.97
CA ASN A 294 -9.33 22.91 2.31
C ASN A 294 -9.34 21.81 1.22
N PRO A 295 -10.31 20.89 1.24
CA PRO A 295 -10.44 19.85 0.21
C PRO A 295 -10.48 20.36 -1.22
N GLU A 296 -11.07 21.53 -1.47
CA GLU A 296 -11.17 22.12 -2.80
C GLU A 296 -9.82 22.56 -3.39
N GLU A 297 -8.83 22.79 -2.54
CA GLU A 297 -7.47 23.21 -2.94
C GLU A 297 -6.54 22.04 -3.27
N VAL A 298 -6.89 20.80 -2.87
CA VAL A 298 -6.02 19.63 -2.99
C VAL A 298 -5.57 19.43 -4.42
N LEU A 299 -6.50 19.31 -5.37
CA LEU A 299 -6.17 19.03 -6.76
C LEU A 299 -5.31 20.14 -7.38
N THR A 300 -5.72 21.42 -7.20
CA THR A 300 -4.99 22.55 -7.77
C THR A 300 -3.58 22.66 -7.21
N THR A 301 -3.42 22.43 -5.90
CA THR A 301 -2.10 22.46 -5.26
C THR A 301 -1.21 21.31 -5.72
N LEU A 302 -1.77 20.09 -5.83
CA LEU A 302 -1.01 18.96 -6.35
C LEU A 302 -0.60 19.17 -7.80
N LEU A 303 -1.48 19.68 -8.67
CA LEU A 303 -1.13 20.04 -10.05
C LEU A 303 0.06 21.00 -10.08
N ASN A 304 -0.02 22.11 -9.35
CA ASN A 304 1.07 23.07 -9.26
C ASN A 304 2.37 22.44 -8.75
N ALA A 305 2.29 21.61 -7.71
CA ALA A 305 3.46 20.97 -7.14
C ALA A 305 4.14 19.99 -8.11
N PHE A 306 3.35 19.25 -8.90
CA PHE A 306 3.88 18.28 -9.87
C PHE A 306 4.46 18.93 -11.12
N GLU A 307 4.00 20.14 -11.50
CA GLU A 307 4.52 20.91 -12.62
C GLU A 307 5.81 21.68 -12.30
N LEU A 308 6.07 22.00 -11.04
CA LEU A 308 7.26 22.74 -10.64
C LEU A 308 8.54 21.92 -10.83
N ASP A 309 9.56 22.56 -11.36
CA ASP A 309 10.92 22.02 -11.31
C ASP A 309 11.51 22.18 -9.90
N GLY A 310 12.32 21.21 -9.47
CA GLY A 310 12.98 21.25 -8.16
C GLY A 310 12.19 20.64 -7.00
N PRO A 311 12.71 20.81 -5.76
CA PRO A 311 12.12 20.22 -4.57
C PRO A 311 10.87 20.96 -4.12
N VAL A 312 9.81 20.19 -3.86
CA VAL A 312 8.52 20.73 -3.38
C VAL A 312 8.03 19.92 -2.19
N LEU A 313 7.52 20.62 -1.17
CA LEU A 313 6.82 19.98 -0.06
C LEU A 313 5.38 20.49 -0.01
N VAL A 314 4.43 19.53 -0.01
CA VAL A 314 3.00 19.82 0.16
C VAL A 314 2.54 19.22 1.49
N ASN A 315 2.21 20.07 2.44
CA ASN A 315 1.66 19.69 3.74
C ASN A 315 0.14 19.67 3.68
N ILE A 316 -0.47 18.49 3.71
CA ILE A 316 -1.92 18.30 3.57
C ILE A 316 -2.51 17.88 4.91
N MET A 317 -3.41 18.70 5.44
CA MET A 317 -4.12 18.42 6.69
C MET A 317 -5.21 17.37 6.44
N THR A 318 -4.92 16.11 6.75
CA THR A 318 -5.85 14.98 6.53
C THR A 318 -6.69 14.67 7.76
N ASP A 319 -7.85 14.03 7.55
CA ASP A 319 -8.73 13.62 8.66
C ASP A 319 -8.02 12.63 9.60
N PRO A 320 -7.85 12.95 10.90
CA PRO A 320 -7.22 12.07 11.89
C PRO A 320 -8.04 10.82 12.20
N ASN A 321 -9.31 10.77 11.80
CA ASN A 321 -10.19 9.62 11.98
C ASN A 321 -10.32 8.74 10.73
N ALA A 322 -9.61 9.07 9.66
CA ALA A 322 -9.50 8.19 8.50
C ALA A 322 -8.62 6.99 8.85
N LEU A 323 -9.23 5.93 9.34
CA LEU A 323 -8.56 4.69 9.74
C LEU A 323 -8.96 3.57 8.80
N ALA A 324 -7.98 2.85 8.27
CA ALA A 324 -8.23 1.73 7.36
C ALA A 324 -8.25 0.41 8.12
N MET A 325 -9.41 -0.21 8.14
CA MET A 325 -9.59 -1.51 8.80
C MET A 325 -8.89 -2.64 8.01
N PRO A 326 -8.40 -3.69 8.72
CA PRO A 326 -7.82 -4.88 8.08
C PRO A 326 -8.88 -5.66 7.28
N PRO A 327 -8.47 -6.56 6.36
CA PRO A 327 -9.39 -7.28 5.47
C PRO A 327 -10.34 -8.25 6.19
N LYS A 328 -9.96 -8.70 7.38
CA LYS A 328 -10.79 -9.49 8.29
C LYS A 328 -10.77 -8.79 9.66
N ILE A 329 -11.95 -8.48 10.14
CA ILE A 329 -12.12 -7.95 11.49
C ILE A 329 -12.58 -9.10 12.38
N GLU A 330 -11.82 -9.41 13.41
CA GLU A 330 -12.20 -10.42 14.41
C GLU A 330 -13.21 -9.84 15.40
N LEU A 331 -14.08 -10.70 15.93
CA LEU A 331 -15.09 -10.28 16.92
C LEU A 331 -14.43 -9.56 18.13
N GLY A 332 -13.26 -10.05 18.56
CA GLY A 332 -12.48 -9.41 19.63
C GLY A 332 -12.07 -7.96 19.30
N GLN A 333 -11.67 -7.70 18.07
CA GLN A 333 -11.30 -6.35 17.61
C GLN A 333 -12.52 -5.43 17.54
N MET A 334 -13.68 -5.93 17.11
CA MET A 334 -14.93 -5.16 17.14
C MET A 334 -15.34 -4.79 18.58
N VAL A 335 -15.23 -5.73 19.50
CA VAL A 335 -15.52 -5.52 20.92
C VAL A 335 -14.50 -4.53 21.53
N GLY A 336 -13.22 -4.70 21.22
CA GLY A 336 -12.16 -3.80 21.66
C GLY A 336 -12.41 -2.37 21.20
N PHE A 337 -12.69 -2.17 19.91
CA PHE A 337 -13.00 -0.85 19.36
C PHE A 337 -14.23 -0.21 20.04
N ALA A 338 -15.31 -0.97 20.24
CA ALA A 338 -16.49 -0.49 20.94
C ALA A 338 -16.17 -0.11 22.42
N GLN A 339 -15.32 -0.87 23.10
CA GLN A 339 -14.87 -0.59 24.45
C GLN A 339 -14.00 0.70 24.51
N SER A 340 -13.11 0.88 23.56
CA SER A 340 -12.31 2.10 23.44
C SER A 340 -13.20 3.32 23.26
N MET A 341 -14.14 3.28 22.31
CA MET A 341 -15.10 4.37 22.09
C MET A 341 -15.93 4.68 23.35
N TYR A 342 -16.40 3.66 24.07
CA TYR A 342 -17.11 3.85 25.33
C TYR A 342 -16.25 4.54 26.39
N LYS A 343 -14.98 4.13 26.55
CA LYS A 343 -14.05 4.73 27.49
C LYS A 343 -13.73 6.19 27.16
N LEU A 344 -13.66 6.52 25.86
CA LEU A 344 -13.46 7.92 25.42
C LEU A 344 -14.68 8.82 25.68
N LEU A 345 -15.89 8.26 25.77
CA LEU A 345 -17.11 9.01 26.06
C LEU A 345 -17.31 9.31 27.55
N ILE A 346 -16.70 8.52 28.44
CA ILE A 346 -16.87 8.64 29.90
C ILE A 346 -15.68 9.31 30.63
N ASN A 347 -14.59 9.56 29.94
CA ASN A 347 -13.43 10.32 30.39
C ASN A 347 -13.39 11.70 29.75
#